data_a7e437a53c2f3b192d45a592bf4da8d0
#
_entry.id   a7e437a53c2f3b192d45a592bf4da8d0
#
_cell.length_a   1.000
_cell.length_b   1.000
_cell.length_c   1.000
_cell.angle_alpha   90.00
_cell.angle_beta   90.00
_cell.angle_gamma   90.00
#
_symmetry.space_group_name_H-M   'P 1'
#
loop_
_entity.id
_entity.type
_entity.pdbx_description
1 polymer ?
#
loop_
_entity_poly.entity_id
_entity_poly.type
_entity_poly.pdbx_seq_one_letter_code
_entity_poly.pdbx_strand_id
1 'polypeptide(L)'
;MILNDILAQFNSDYEITYRSENLLCIKFTNFIYSDGAAHGNVEMITLNINLFTGEEFEFKDIFRSKGEEEIKNIVKLKLLKHECKDAYFDFNSIELRNNHNFYLNNDNNLVIVFFKYEIAPGACGPIEIE
;
A
#
# COMPACT_ATOMS: atom_id res chain seq x y z
N MET A 1 -9.28 32.03 -1.62
CA MET A 1 -9.67 30.73 -1.07
C MET A 1 -8.73 30.34 0.05
N ILE A 2 -9.25 29.91 1.11
CA ILE A 2 -8.48 29.52 2.29
C ILE A 2 -8.59 28.00 2.42
N LEU A 3 -7.48 27.31 2.66
CA LEU A 3 -7.45 25.86 2.83
C LEU A 3 -8.43 25.36 3.90
N ASN A 4 -8.65 26.17 4.94
CA ASN A 4 -9.60 25.83 6.02
C ASN A 4 -11.03 25.66 5.54
N ASP A 5 -11.39 26.28 4.41
CA ASP A 5 -12.73 26.17 3.84
C ASP A 5 -12.93 24.84 3.10
N ILE A 6 -11.84 24.15 2.76
CA ILE A 6 -11.85 22.91 1.98
C ILE A 6 -11.61 21.70 2.86
N LEU A 7 -10.64 21.78 3.76
CA LEU A 7 -10.18 20.65 4.57
C LEU A 7 -10.73 20.78 5.99
N ALA A 8 -11.74 19.96 6.32
CA ALA A 8 -12.35 19.95 7.66
C ALA A 8 -11.51 19.16 8.67
N GLN A 9 -10.83 18.11 8.25
CA GLN A 9 -10.06 17.25 9.15
C GLN A 9 -8.95 16.51 8.42
N PHE A 10 -7.78 16.46 9.05
CA PHE A 10 -6.65 15.63 8.62
C PHE A 10 -6.01 14.98 9.84
N ASN A 11 -5.91 13.66 9.82
CA ASN A 11 -5.20 12.87 10.84
C ASN A 11 -4.21 11.97 10.16
N SER A 12 -3.02 11.84 10.74
CA SER A 12 -1.98 10.95 10.23
C SER A 12 -1.40 10.15 11.38
N ASP A 13 -1.34 8.84 11.18
CA ASP A 13 -0.67 7.92 12.10
C ASP A 13 0.42 7.16 11.36
N TYR A 14 1.42 6.72 12.08
CA TYR A 14 2.43 5.86 11.52
C TYR A 14 2.63 4.62 12.40
N GLU A 15 3.10 3.57 11.76
CA GLU A 15 3.46 2.32 12.42
C GLU A 15 4.77 1.83 11.84
N ILE A 16 5.71 1.45 12.72
CA ILE A 16 6.91 0.73 12.29
C ILE A 16 6.52 -0.73 12.17
N THR A 17 6.41 -1.21 10.93
CA THR A 17 5.96 -2.57 10.65
C THR A 17 7.07 -3.60 10.71
N TYR A 18 8.31 -3.15 10.49
CA TYR A 18 9.49 -4.01 10.56
C TYR A 18 10.73 -3.17 10.84
N ARG A 19 11.60 -3.69 11.65
CA ARG A 19 12.88 -3.07 11.94
C ARG A 19 13.95 -4.13 12.11
N SER A 20 15.03 -3.98 11.38
CA SER A 20 16.26 -4.75 11.57
C SER A 20 17.45 -3.81 11.58
N GLU A 21 18.65 -4.37 11.64
CA GLU A 21 19.89 -3.57 11.60
C GLU A 21 20.00 -2.74 10.31
N ASN A 22 19.50 -3.29 9.20
CA ASN A 22 19.69 -2.71 7.87
C ASN A 22 18.40 -2.18 7.22
N LEU A 23 17.24 -2.48 7.77
CA LEU A 23 15.97 -2.15 7.12
C LEU A 23 14.96 -1.61 8.13
N LEU A 24 14.31 -0.52 7.75
CA LEU A 24 13.20 0.06 8.48
C LEU A 24 12.00 0.18 7.54
N CYS A 25 10.87 -0.41 7.91
CA CYS A 25 9.63 -0.28 7.17
C CYS A 25 8.61 0.49 8.00
N ILE A 26 8.07 1.55 7.42
CA ILE A 26 7.09 2.42 8.07
C ILE A 26 5.84 2.46 7.20
N LYS A 27 4.69 2.28 7.84
CA LYS A 27 3.39 2.45 7.19
C LYS A 27 2.72 3.69 7.78
N PHE A 28 2.37 4.64 6.92
CA PHE A 28 1.59 5.81 7.26
C PHE A 28 0.14 5.59 6.87
N THR A 29 -0.76 5.88 7.78
CA THR A 29 -2.20 5.87 7.50
C THR A 29 -2.72 7.28 7.68
N ASN A 30 -3.21 7.87 6.60
CA ASN A 30 -3.73 9.23 6.58
C ASN A 30 -5.24 9.20 6.43
N PHE A 31 -5.94 9.88 7.34
CA PHE A 31 -7.37 10.09 7.23
C PHE A 31 -7.62 11.54 6.83
N ILE A 32 -8.37 11.73 5.75
CA ILE A 32 -8.69 13.05 5.20
C ILE A 32 -10.20 13.16 5.07
N TYR A 33 -10.78 14.20 5.68
CA TYR A 33 -12.18 14.54 5.53
C TYR A 33 -12.29 15.96 5.02
N SER A 34 -12.91 16.13 3.85
CA SER A 34 -13.16 17.42 3.24
C SER A 34 -14.57 17.89 3.58
N ASP A 35 -14.73 19.20 3.84
CA ASP A 35 -16.03 19.76 4.13
C ASP A 35 -16.99 19.54 2.96
N GLY A 36 -18.20 19.06 3.28
CA GLY A 36 -19.21 18.71 2.27
C GLY A 36 -19.05 17.32 1.67
N ALA A 37 -18.01 16.58 2.00
CA ALA A 37 -17.85 15.20 1.55
C ALA A 37 -18.82 14.26 2.26
N ALA A 38 -19.29 13.23 1.55
CA ALA A 38 -20.20 12.24 2.12
C ALA A 38 -19.51 11.35 3.17
N HIS A 39 -18.19 11.14 3.04
CA HIS A 39 -17.39 10.33 3.95
C HIS A 39 -15.91 10.76 3.87
N GLY A 40 -15.14 10.37 4.88
CA GLY A 40 -13.71 10.55 4.88
C GLY A 40 -13.00 9.63 3.90
N ASN A 41 -11.72 9.89 3.67
CA ASN A 41 -10.86 9.11 2.83
C ASN A 41 -9.64 8.63 3.62
N VAL A 42 -9.23 7.39 3.38
CA VAL A 42 -8.06 6.78 4.02
C VAL A 42 -7.01 6.48 2.96
N GLU A 43 -5.80 6.97 3.19
CA GLU A 43 -4.65 6.68 2.34
C GLU A 43 -3.60 5.93 3.14
N MET A 44 -2.97 4.95 2.51
CA MET A 44 -1.80 4.26 3.05
C MET A 44 -0.58 4.57 2.22
N ILE A 45 0.50 4.95 2.90
CA ILE A 45 1.79 5.21 2.28
C ILE A 45 2.82 4.36 3.00
N THR A 46 3.67 3.70 2.26
CA THR A 46 4.74 2.87 2.81
C THR A 46 6.10 3.46 2.48
N LEU A 47 7.02 3.38 3.44
CA LEU A 47 8.39 3.83 3.28
C LEU A 47 9.31 2.74 3.81
N ASN A 48 10.21 2.27 2.97
CA ASN A 48 11.15 1.21 3.30
C ASN A 48 12.57 1.76 3.11
N ILE A 49 13.30 1.90 4.21
CA ILE A 49 14.57 2.59 4.20
C ILE A 49 15.71 1.61 4.47
N ASN A 50 16.73 1.65 3.61
CA ASN A 50 17.99 1.00 3.87
C ASN A 50 18.74 1.85 4.92
N LEU A 51 18.82 1.36 6.16
CA LEU A 51 19.45 2.09 7.25
C LEU A 51 20.96 2.25 7.10
N PHE A 52 21.55 1.43 6.25
CA PHE A 52 22.98 1.49 5.99
C PHE A 52 23.34 2.65 5.03
N THR A 53 22.54 2.84 3.99
CA THR A 53 22.79 3.86 2.96
C THR A 53 21.92 5.10 3.10
N GLY A 54 20.80 5.00 3.82
CA GLY A 54 19.78 6.06 3.89
C GLY A 54 18.86 6.12 2.68
N GLU A 55 19.04 5.24 1.71
CA GLU A 55 18.22 5.22 0.51
C GLU A 55 16.94 4.42 0.70
N GLU A 56 15.92 4.75 -0.08
CA GLU A 56 14.65 4.02 -0.08
C GLU A 56 14.75 2.76 -0.93
N PHE A 57 14.23 1.64 -0.40
CA PHE A 57 13.98 0.46 -1.20
C PHE A 57 12.68 0.63 -1.96
N GLU A 58 12.72 0.44 -3.26
CA GLU A 58 11.54 0.35 -4.10
C GLU A 58 11.13 -1.10 -4.34
N PHE A 59 9.91 -1.32 -4.79
CA PHE A 59 9.39 -2.66 -5.05
C PHE A 59 10.28 -3.45 -6.02
N LYS A 60 10.81 -2.79 -7.04
CA LYS A 60 11.73 -3.42 -8.01
C LYS A 60 13.00 -3.98 -7.36
N ASP A 61 13.43 -3.42 -6.23
CA ASP A 61 14.67 -3.83 -5.55
C ASP A 61 14.53 -5.16 -4.83
N ILE A 62 13.29 -5.63 -4.60
CA ILE A 62 12.99 -6.93 -4.01
C ILE A 62 13.28 -8.05 -4.99
N PHE A 63 13.11 -7.76 -6.27
CA PHE A 63 13.28 -8.75 -7.32
C PHE A 63 14.73 -8.82 -7.77
N ARG A 64 15.30 -9.98 -7.69
CA ARG A 64 16.56 -10.26 -8.36
C ARG A 64 16.29 -11.27 -9.44
N SER A 65 16.12 -10.78 -10.64
CA SER A 65 16.04 -11.46 -11.92
C SER A 65 15.12 -12.68 -12.09
N LYS A 66 14.77 -13.43 -11.06
CA LYS A 66 13.96 -14.65 -11.20
C LYS A 66 12.65 -14.68 -10.42
N GLY A 67 12.40 -13.69 -9.54
CA GLY A 67 11.25 -13.72 -8.65
C GLY A 67 10.04 -12.92 -9.11
N GLU A 68 10.20 -12.07 -10.10
CA GLU A 68 9.17 -11.09 -10.47
C GLU A 68 7.86 -11.75 -10.91
N GLU A 69 7.94 -12.68 -11.86
CA GLU A 69 6.76 -13.37 -12.36
C GLU A 69 6.12 -14.26 -11.30
N GLU A 70 6.91 -14.92 -10.49
CA GLU A 70 6.41 -15.77 -9.42
C GLU A 70 5.64 -14.94 -8.39
N ILE A 71 6.18 -13.79 -7.99
CA ILE A 71 5.52 -12.91 -7.02
C ILE A 71 4.23 -12.36 -7.61
N LYS A 72 4.24 -11.92 -8.87
CA LYS A 72 3.03 -11.46 -9.55
C LYS A 72 1.94 -12.53 -9.56
N ASN A 73 2.30 -13.77 -9.86
CA ASN A 73 1.36 -14.87 -9.88
C ASN A 73 0.80 -15.17 -8.49
N ILE A 74 1.65 -15.16 -7.47
CA ILE A 74 1.22 -15.37 -6.08
C ILE A 74 0.26 -14.27 -5.64
N VAL A 75 0.57 -13.02 -5.93
CA VAL A 75 -0.30 -11.88 -5.59
C VAL A 75 -1.66 -12.03 -6.24
N LYS A 76 -1.70 -12.39 -7.53
CA LYS A 76 -2.97 -12.59 -8.24
C LYS A 76 -3.79 -13.74 -7.65
N LEU A 77 -3.14 -14.83 -7.29
CA LEU A 77 -3.83 -15.94 -6.63
C LEU A 77 -4.42 -15.54 -5.28
N LYS A 78 -3.69 -14.75 -4.52
CA LYS A 78 -4.18 -14.23 -3.22
C LYS A 78 -5.31 -13.23 -3.40
N LEU A 79 -5.27 -12.38 -4.43
CA LEU A 79 -6.36 -11.46 -4.74
C LEU A 79 -7.65 -12.20 -5.05
N LEU A 80 -7.59 -13.36 -5.70
CA LEU A 80 -8.77 -14.19 -5.98
C LEU A 80 -9.41 -14.77 -4.71
N LYS A 81 -8.67 -14.79 -3.60
CA LYS A 81 -9.18 -15.26 -2.32
C LYS A 81 -9.58 -14.12 -1.38
N HIS A 82 -9.35 -12.88 -1.78
CA HIS A 82 -9.71 -11.72 -0.97
C HIS A 82 -11.23 -11.53 -0.92
N GLU A 83 -11.73 -10.92 0.17
CA GLU A 83 -13.16 -10.67 0.34
C GLU A 83 -13.77 -9.79 -0.75
N CYS A 84 -12.98 -8.90 -1.37
CA CYS A 84 -13.41 -8.04 -2.48
C CYS A 84 -13.17 -8.65 -3.86
N LYS A 85 -12.91 -9.93 -3.97
CA LYS A 85 -12.56 -10.61 -5.23
C LYS A 85 -13.53 -10.40 -6.37
N ASP A 86 -14.83 -10.25 -6.06
CA ASP A 86 -15.86 -10.07 -7.06
C ASP A 86 -16.08 -8.62 -7.48
N ALA A 87 -15.36 -7.68 -6.85
CA ALA A 87 -15.54 -6.25 -7.05
C ALA A 87 -14.39 -5.59 -7.83
N TYR A 88 -13.37 -6.34 -8.24
CA TYR A 88 -12.24 -5.77 -8.99
C TYR A 88 -12.70 -5.17 -10.31
N PHE A 89 -12.15 -4.00 -10.67
CA PHE A 89 -12.50 -3.31 -11.90
C PHE A 89 -12.14 -4.12 -13.13
N ASP A 90 -10.92 -4.64 -13.20
CA ASP A 90 -10.45 -5.53 -14.24
C ASP A 90 -9.27 -6.36 -13.70
N PHE A 91 -9.59 -7.57 -13.27
CA PHE A 91 -8.59 -8.44 -12.67
C PHE A 91 -7.39 -8.71 -13.60
N ASN A 92 -7.64 -8.86 -14.90
CA ASN A 92 -6.58 -9.17 -15.84
C ASN A 92 -5.62 -8.00 -16.08
N SER A 93 -6.06 -6.78 -15.79
CA SER A 93 -5.27 -5.57 -15.94
C SER A 93 -4.50 -5.17 -14.68
N ILE A 94 -4.61 -5.94 -13.59
CA ILE A 94 -3.88 -5.64 -12.37
C ILE A 94 -2.39 -5.89 -12.60
N GLU A 95 -1.59 -4.87 -12.37
CA GLU A 95 -0.14 -4.90 -12.55
C GLU A 95 0.58 -4.46 -11.29
N LEU A 96 1.76 -5.04 -11.08
CA LEU A 96 2.70 -4.59 -10.05
C LEU A 96 3.76 -3.71 -10.71
N ARG A 97 3.84 -2.46 -10.25
CA ARG A 97 4.79 -1.48 -10.78
C ARG A 97 6.13 -1.56 -10.06
N ASN A 98 7.17 -0.98 -10.66
CA ASN A 98 8.51 -0.94 -10.04
C ASN A 98 8.53 -0.22 -8.69
N ASN A 99 7.65 0.76 -8.51
CA ASN A 99 7.52 1.55 -7.28
C ASN A 99 6.24 1.24 -6.51
N HIS A 100 5.75 0.01 -6.61
CA HIS A 100 4.53 -0.41 -5.93
C HIS A 100 4.68 -0.32 -4.41
N ASN A 101 3.62 0.04 -3.70
CA ASN A 101 3.64 0.10 -2.24
C ASN A 101 3.75 -1.28 -1.63
N PHE A 102 4.68 -1.43 -0.71
CA PHE A 102 4.88 -2.67 0.03
C PHE A 102 5.50 -2.38 1.40
N TYR A 103 5.44 -3.35 2.28
CA TYR A 103 6.22 -3.33 3.51
C TYR A 103 6.45 -4.77 4.01
N LEU A 104 7.42 -4.95 4.91
CA LEU A 104 7.52 -6.18 5.69
C LEU A 104 6.76 -5.97 7.00
N ASN A 105 6.04 -6.99 7.44
CA ASN A 105 5.38 -6.97 8.73
C ASN A 105 6.26 -7.59 9.83
N ASN A 106 5.76 -7.58 11.06
CA ASN A 106 6.50 -8.12 12.21
C ASN A 106 6.78 -9.62 12.11
N ASP A 107 6.04 -10.34 11.29
CA ASP A 107 6.26 -11.77 11.05
C ASP A 107 7.25 -12.01 9.90
N ASN A 108 7.90 -10.96 9.44
CA ASN A 108 8.85 -11.01 8.33
C ASN A 108 8.21 -11.42 7.00
N ASN A 109 6.93 -11.13 6.84
CA ASN A 109 6.20 -11.39 5.59
C ASN A 109 6.09 -10.12 4.76
N LEU A 110 6.19 -10.29 3.46
CA LEU A 110 5.99 -9.20 2.50
C LEU A 110 4.50 -8.91 2.36
N VAL A 111 4.12 -7.65 2.51
CA VAL A 111 2.75 -7.18 2.31
C VAL A 111 2.72 -6.22 1.13
N ILE A 112 1.88 -6.52 0.15
CA ILE A 112 1.66 -5.68 -1.04
C ILE A 112 0.41 -4.85 -0.79
N VAL A 113 0.51 -3.54 -1.02
CA VAL A 113 -0.59 -2.60 -0.76
C VAL A 113 -1.12 -2.04 -2.06
N PHE A 114 -2.42 -2.18 -2.28
CA PHE A 114 -3.13 -1.51 -3.37
C PHE A 114 -3.92 -0.34 -2.78
N PHE A 115 -3.77 0.84 -3.39
CA PHE A 115 -4.48 2.02 -2.95
C PHE A 115 -5.98 1.87 -3.11
N LYS A 116 -6.72 2.63 -2.30
CA LYS A 116 -8.15 2.80 -2.51
C LYS A 116 -8.41 3.27 -3.94
N TYR A 117 -9.37 2.64 -4.61
CA TYR A 117 -9.72 2.85 -6.03
C TYR A 117 -8.70 2.34 -7.04
N GLU A 118 -7.57 1.80 -6.64
CA GLU A 118 -6.58 1.31 -7.60
C GLU A 118 -7.10 0.10 -8.38
N ILE A 119 -7.66 -0.89 -7.70
CA ILE A 119 -8.13 -2.13 -8.32
C ILE A 119 -9.58 -2.48 -8.01
N ALA A 120 -10.21 -1.76 -7.06
CA ALA A 120 -11.57 -2.06 -6.59
C ALA A 120 -12.27 -0.77 -6.15
N PRO A 121 -13.61 -0.80 -5.97
CA PRO A 121 -14.35 0.35 -5.46
C PRO A 121 -13.87 0.82 -4.09
N GLY A 122 -14.14 2.10 -3.79
CA GLY A 122 -13.70 2.71 -2.55
C GLY A 122 -14.23 2.03 -1.28
N ALA A 123 -15.35 1.32 -1.36
CA ALA A 123 -15.88 0.56 -0.23
C ALA A 123 -14.93 -0.55 0.24
N CYS A 124 -14.08 -1.07 -0.63
CA CYS A 124 -13.06 -2.05 -0.26
C CYS A 124 -11.86 -1.42 0.46
N GLY A 125 -11.70 -0.10 0.36
CA GLY A 125 -10.58 0.61 0.94
C GLY A 125 -9.24 0.20 0.33
N PRO A 126 -8.12 0.53 0.99
CA PRO A 126 -6.82 -0.01 0.64
C PRO A 126 -6.80 -1.53 0.84
N ILE A 127 -6.19 -2.26 -0.09
CA ILE A 127 -6.12 -3.72 -0.03
C ILE A 127 -4.69 -4.14 0.28
N GLU A 128 -4.51 -4.91 1.35
CA GLU A 128 -3.22 -5.46 1.75
C GLU A 128 -3.18 -6.96 1.47
N ILE A 129 -2.17 -7.41 0.73
CA ILE A 129 -1.95 -8.81 0.39
C ILE A 129 -0.65 -9.26 1.04
N GLU A 130 -0.75 -10.16 1.99
CA GLU A 130 0.39 -10.69 2.75
C GLU A 130 1.14 -11.82 2.04
#